data_cbda8a91f00c5cbb29494d25e902d519
#
_entry.id   cbda8a91f00c5cbb29494d25e902d519
#
_cell.length_a   1.000
_cell.length_b   1.000
_cell.length_c   1.000
_cell.angle_alpha   90.00
_cell.angle_beta   90.00
_cell.angle_gamma   90.00
#
_symmetry.space_group_name_H-M   'P 1'
#
loop_
_entity.id
_entity.type
_entity.pdbx_description
1 polymer ?
#
loop_
_entity_poly.entity_id
_entity_poly.type
_entity_poly.pdbx_seq_one_letter_code
_entity_poly.pdbx_strand_id
1 'polypeptide(L)'
;MNKILIIDASDSDCRLMSGLLTRAGYEPIAVENLEAAKDEVEKLPPGAVIVTAMKFTRGTAQELINWQKREGYRFPVIAIVDNLNPNDLLELMRSGGTVDAIQRPAIDKQLVETVQKYIMDIESVSHDNELIHRPSKEFQRIEREITRIAAADANVIIFGESGMGKEQIAREIFRQS
;
A
#
# COMPACT_ATOMS: atom_id res chain seq x y z
N MET A 1 -1.00 16.17 1.69
CA MET A 1 -1.71 15.81 0.43
C MET A 1 -1.17 14.46 0.00
N ASN A 2 -2.05 13.45 -0.15
CA ASN A 2 -1.59 12.08 -0.41
C ASN A 2 -1.13 11.94 -1.86
N LYS A 3 0.06 11.36 -2.06
CA LYS A 3 0.64 11.13 -3.39
C LYS A 3 0.06 9.87 -4.02
N ILE A 4 -0.24 9.93 -5.31
CA ILE A 4 -0.73 8.79 -6.10
C ILE A 4 0.19 8.61 -7.28
N LEU A 5 0.89 7.46 -7.35
CA LEU A 5 1.73 7.11 -8.48
C LEU A 5 0.87 6.44 -9.56
N ILE A 6 0.87 7.00 -10.75
CA ILE A 6 0.15 6.47 -11.92
C ILE A 6 1.19 5.88 -12.89
N ILE A 7 0.97 4.63 -13.32
CA ILE A 7 1.86 3.94 -14.25
C ILE A 7 1.05 3.42 -15.43
N ASP A 8 1.14 4.06 -16.56
CA ASP A 8 0.47 3.67 -17.80
C ASP A 8 1.25 4.17 -19.01
N ALA A 9 1.29 3.39 -20.09
CA ALA A 9 1.89 3.78 -21.37
C ALA A 9 0.97 4.71 -22.19
N SER A 10 -0.31 4.83 -21.82
CA SER A 10 -1.29 5.68 -22.48
C SER A 10 -1.25 7.10 -21.89
N ASP A 11 -0.72 8.05 -22.63
CA ASP A 11 -0.67 9.47 -22.24
C ASP A 11 -2.08 10.05 -22.00
N SER A 12 -3.08 9.63 -22.79
CA SER A 12 -4.46 10.05 -22.61
C SER A 12 -5.05 9.59 -21.29
N ASP A 13 -4.79 8.34 -20.88
CA ASP A 13 -5.29 7.80 -19.62
C ASP A 13 -4.52 8.38 -18.43
N CYS A 14 -3.23 8.59 -18.56
CA CYS A 14 -2.43 9.32 -17.55
C CYS A 14 -2.99 10.73 -17.30
N ARG A 15 -3.32 11.47 -18.34
CA ARG A 15 -3.92 12.80 -18.22
C ARG A 15 -5.31 12.76 -17.61
N LEU A 16 -6.15 11.79 -18.01
CA LEU A 16 -7.48 11.59 -17.44
C LEU A 16 -7.38 11.30 -15.94
N MET A 17 -6.61 10.29 -15.56
CA MET A 17 -6.42 9.89 -14.17
C MET A 17 -5.82 11.02 -13.32
N SER A 18 -4.79 11.70 -13.83
CA SER A 18 -4.17 12.84 -13.15
C SER A 18 -5.18 13.98 -12.93
N GLY A 19 -5.98 14.30 -13.93
CA GLY A 19 -7.02 15.33 -13.82
C GLY A 19 -8.09 15.00 -12.79
N LEU A 20 -8.56 13.75 -12.74
CA LEU A 20 -9.55 13.29 -11.76
C LEU A 20 -8.99 13.34 -10.33
N LEU A 21 -7.78 12.84 -10.13
CA LEU A 21 -7.13 12.80 -8.82
C LEU A 21 -6.77 14.20 -8.30
N THR A 22 -6.28 15.08 -9.16
CA THR A 22 -6.00 16.48 -8.79
C THR A 22 -7.28 17.21 -8.34
N ARG A 23 -8.40 17.03 -9.05
CA ARG A 23 -9.70 17.60 -8.65
C ARG A 23 -10.19 17.06 -7.31
N ALA A 24 -9.84 15.82 -6.98
CA ALA A 24 -10.18 15.20 -5.70
C ALA A 24 -9.22 15.57 -4.57
N GLY A 25 -8.21 16.43 -4.82
CA GLY A 25 -7.28 16.92 -3.80
C GLY A 25 -6.05 16.03 -3.58
N TYR A 26 -5.75 15.11 -4.50
CA TYR A 26 -4.53 14.27 -4.48
C TYR A 26 -3.40 14.88 -5.32
N GLU A 27 -2.18 14.40 -5.10
CA GLU A 27 -0.99 14.77 -5.87
C GLU A 27 -0.59 13.59 -6.78
N PRO A 28 -1.07 13.54 -8.04
CA PRO A 28 -0.71 12.46 -8.96
C PRO A 28 0.67 12.67 -9.54
N ILE A 29 1.43 11.58 -9.67
CA ILE A 29 2.71 11.49 -10.37
C ILE A 29 2.55 10.43 -11.44
N ALA A 30 2.68 10.78 -12.71
CA ALA A 30 2.50 9.86 -13.83
C ALA A 30 3.86 9.47 -14.44
N VAL A 31 4.05 8.17 -14.64
CA VAL A 31 5.22 7.58 -15.31
C VAL A 31 4.78 6.49 -16.29
N GLU A 32 5.62 6.19 -17.29
CA GLU A 32 5.24 5.30 -18.39
C GLU A 32 6.01 3.96 -18.41
N ASN A 33 7.05 3.81 -17.57
CA ASN A 33 7.92 2.65 -17.60
C ASN A 33 8.34 2.18 -16.21
N LEU A 34 8.85 0.94 -16.14
CA LEU A 34 9.18 0.28 -14.87
C LEU A 34 10.31 0.97 -14.10
N GLU A 35 11.34 1.48 -14.78
CA GLU A 35 12.47 2.13 -14.11
C GLU A 35 12.05 3.44 -13.45
N ALA A 36 11.33 4.29 -14.18
CA ALA A 36 10.77 5.52 -13.62
C ALA A 36 9.78 5.22 -12.47
N ALA A 37 9.00 4.13 -12.58
CA ALA A 37 8.11 3.70 -11.51
C ALA A 37 8.87 3.33 -10.23
N LYS A 38 9.97 2.58 -10.35
CA LYS A 38 10.83 2.22 -9.20
C LYS A 38 11.43 3.46 -8.54
N ASP A 39 12.00 4.36 -9.34
CA ASP A 39 12.60 5.62 -8.86
C ASP A 39 11.58 6.48 -8.09
N GLU A 40 10.33 6.50 -8.53
CA GLU A 40 9.27 7.25 -7.84
C GLU A 40 8.77 6.50 -6.58
N VAL A 41 8.66 5.17 -6.61
CA VAL A 41 8.27 4.37 -5.43
C VAL A 41 9.23 4.60 -4.27
N GLU A 42 10.54 4.72 -4.52
CA GLU A 42 11.53 5.02 -3.48
C GLU A 42 11.32 6.37 -2.78
N LYS A 43 10.65 7.31 -3.45
CA LYS A 43 10.39 8.67 -2.94
C LYS A 43 8.97 8.84 -2.38
N LEU A 44 8.13 7.79 -2.48
CA LEU A 44 6.75 7.87 -2.01
C LEU A 44 6.69 7.93 -0.48
N PRO A 45 5.88 8.83 0.06
CA PRO A 45 5.65 8.87 1.50
C PRO A 45 4.74 7.70 1.93
N PRO A 46 4.77 7.34 3.23
CA PRO A 46 3.76 6.44 3.79
C PRO A 46 2.34 6.92 3.48
N GLY A 47 1.44 6.00 3.17
CA GLY A 47 0.07 6.33 2.80
C GLY A 47 -0.15 6.66 1.31
N ALA A 48 0.89 6.59 0.47
CA ALA A 48 0.73 6.68 -0.97
C ALA A 48 0.06 5.43 -1.55
N VAL A 49 -0.61 5.61 -2.70
CA VAL A 49 -1.27 4.53 -3.46
C VAL A 49 -0.70 4.49 -4.87
N ILE A 50 -0.58 3.30 -5.43
CA ILE A 50 -0.13 3.09 -6.81
C ILE A 50 -1.32 2.66 -7.66
N VAL A 51 -1.51 3.35 -8.79
CA VAL A 51 -2.48 3.00 -9.83
C VAL A 51 -1.69 2.58 -11.07
N THR A 52 -1.84 1.36 -11.54
CA THR A 52 -1.01 0.84 -12.63
C THR A 52 -1.81 0.09 -13.68
N ALA A 53 -1.50 0.31 -14.96
CA ALA A 53 -1.92 -0.58 -16.03
C ALA A 53 -1.29 -1.97 -15.84
N MET A 54 -1.92 -3.02 -16.37
CA MET A 54 -1.38 -4.38 -16.33
C MET A 54 -0.05 -4.49 -17.08
N LYS A 55 0.05 -3.77 -18.20
CA LYS A 55 1.27 -3.67 -19.02
C LYS A 55 1.53 -2.20 -19.36
N PHE A 56 2.76 -1.81 -19.29
CA PHE A 56 3.23 -0.47 -19.64
C PHE A 56 4.61 -0.54 -20.32
N THR A 57 5.20 0.57 -20.68
CA THR A 57 6.47 0.59 -21.38
C THR A 57 7.56 -0.12 -20.59
N ARG A 58 8.10 -1.18 -21.16
CA ARG A 58 9.19 -1.99 -20.58
C ARG A 58 8.89 -2.57 -19.19
N GLY A 59 7.64 -2.99 -18.95
CA GLY A 59 7.30 -3.64 -17.68
C GLY A 59 5.82 -3.99 -17.53
N THR A 60 5.54 -4.66 -16.43
CA THR A 60 4.21 -5.10 -16.03
C THR A 60 3.92 -4.77 -14.56
N ALA A 61 2.64 -4.70 -14.20
CA ALA A 61 2.21 -4.55 -12.82
C ALA A 61 2.78 -5.64 -11.91
N GLN A 62 2.86 -6.88 -12.41
CA GLN A 62 3.39 -8.02 -11.68
C GLN A 62 4.88 -7.86 -11.33
N GLU A 63 5.69 -7.37 -12.29
CA GLU A 63 7.11 -7.11 -12.05
C GLU A 63 7.32 -6.02 -11.00
N LEU A 64 6.52 -4.96 -11.04
CA LEU A 64 6.56 -3.90 -10.03
C LEU A 64 6.19 -4.42 -8.64
N ILE A 65 5.12 -5.22 -8.52
CA ILE A 65 4.67 -5.82 -7.26
C ILE A 65 5.74 -6.75 -6.69
N ASN A 66 6.33 -7.60 -7.52
CA ASN A 66 7.40 -8.51 -7.11
C ASN A 66 8.65 -7.75 -6.64
N TRP A 67 9.00 -6.67 -7.35
CA TRP A 67 10.10 -5.80 -6.96
C TRP A 67 9.81 -5.09 -5.63
N GLN A 68 8.62 -4.49 -5.45
CA GLN A 68 8.23 -3.87 -4.19
C GLN A 68 8.41 -4.82 -3.01
N LYS A 69 7.94 -6.07 -3.15
CA LYS A 69 8.06 -7.08 -2.09
C LYS A 69 9.51 -7.40 -1.75
N ARG A 70 10.36 -7.56 -2.76
CA ARG A 70 11.78 -7.87 -2.57
C ARG A 70 12.52 -6.74 -1.87
N GLU A 71 12.20 -5.49 -2.20
CA GLU A 71 12.81 -4.30 -1.61
C GLU A 71 12.13 -3.85 -0.29
N GLY A 72 11.08 -4.56 0.16
CA GLY A 72 10.38 -4.27 1.41
C GLY A 72 9.31 -3.18 1.34
N TYR A 73 8.99 -2.68 0.14
CA TYR A 73 7.90 -1.72 -0.05
C TYR A 73 6.54 -2.42 0.00
N ARG A 74 5.52 -1.74 0.54
CA ARG A 74 4.16 -2.29 0.72
C ARG A 74 3.07 -1.29 0.33
N PHE A 75 3.29 -0.52 -0.72
CA PHE A 75 2.25 0.38 -1.22
C PHE A 75 1.11 -0.42 -1.84
N PRO A 76 -0.16 -0.08 -1.54
CA PRO A 76 -1.30 -0.71 -2.17
C PRO A 76 -1.34 -0.40 -3.66
N VAL A 77 -1.65 -1.40 -4.47
CA VAL A 77 -1.68 -1.30 -5.93
C VAL A 77 -3.10 -1.49 -6.41
N ILE A 78 -3.64 -0.52 -7.15
CA ILE A 78 -4.90 -0.60 -7.89
C ILE A 78 -4.56 -0.85 -9.35
N ALA A 79 -5.01 -1.98 -9.90
CA ALA A 79 -4.73 -2.34 -11.28
C ALA A 79 -5.80 -1.75 -12.24
N ILE A 80 -5.35 -1.15 -13.34
CA ILE A 80 -6.21 -0.78 -14.46
C ILE A 80 -6.18 -1.91 -15.49
N VAL A 81 -7.34 -2.49 -15.77
CA VAL A 81 -7.50 -3.64 -16.63
C VAL A 81 -8.38 -3.32 -17.84
N ASP A 82 -8.01 -3.80 -19.02
CA ASP A 82 -8.81 -3.61 -20.24
C ASP A 82 -10.04 -4.51 -20.25
N ASN A 83 -9.86 -5.78 -19.88
CA ASN A 83 -10.91 -6.76 -19.71
C ASN A 83 -10.70 -7.48 -18.37
N LEU A 84 -11.80 -7.71 -17.65
CA LEU A 84 -11.78 -8.58 -16.48
C LEU A 84 -11.64 -10.04 -16.92
N ASN A 85 -10.41 -10.47 -17.21
CA ASN A 85 -10.11 -11.90 -17.26
C ASN A 85 -9.95 -12.38 -15.80
N PRO A 86 -10.84 -13.25 -15.30
CA PRO A 86 -10.81 -13.68 -13.90
C PRO A 86 -9.48 -14.34 -13.50
N ASN A 87 -8.80 -14.99 -14.44
CA ASN A 87 -7.54 -15.69 -14.16
C ASN A 87 -6.38 -14.70 -13.95
N ASP A 88 -6.24 -13.70 -14.81
CA ASP A 88 -5.18 -12.68 -14.71
C ASP A 88 -5.36 -11.85 -13.42
N LEU A 89 -6.61 -11.52 -13.08
CA LEU A 89 -6.93 -10.81 -11.86
C LEU A 89 -6.64 -11.64 -10.60
N LEU A 90 -7.01 -12.92 -10.61
CA LEU A 90 -6.72 -13.85 -9.51
C LEU A 90 -5.21 -14.05 -9.32
N GLU A 91 -4.44 -14.13 -10.38
CA GLU A 91 -2.98 -14.25 -10.32
C GLU A 91 -2.36 -12.99 -9.70
N LEU A 92 -2.81 -11.81 -10.14
CA LEU A 92 -2.36 -10.54 -9.62
C LEU A 92 -2.70 -10.37 -8.13
N MET A 93 -3.92 -10.74 -7.72
CA MET A 93 -4.35 -10.69 -6.32
C MET A 93 -3.63 -11.74 -5.44
N ARG A 94 -3.39 -12.93 -5.95
CA ARG A 94 -2.61 -13.97 -5.25
C ARG A 94 -1.16 -13.58 -5.04
N SER A 95 -0.61 -12.76 -5.89
CA SER A 95 0.75 -12.22 -5.71
C SER A 95 0.86 -11.30 -4.47
N GLY A 96 -0.29 -10.89 -3.90
CA GLY A 96 -0.37 -10.16 -2.63
C GLY A 96 0.27 -8.77 -2.67
N GLY A 97 -0.32 -7.84 -3.33
CA GLY A 97 0.10 -6.44 -3.44
C GLY A 97 -0.95 -5.61 -4.16
N THR A 98 -1.76 -6.27 -4.98
CA THR A 98 -2.93 -5.68 -5.61
C THR A 98 -4.11 -5.73 -4.64
N VAL A 99 -4.68 -4.57 -4.38
CA VAL A 99 -5.81 -4.43 -3.45
C VAL A 99 -7.13 -4.30 -4.18
N ASP A 100 -7.12 -3.80 -5.42
CA ASP A 100 -8.33 -3.64 -6.24
C ASP A 100 -7.99 -3.57 -7.74
N ALA A 101 -9.03 -3.66 -8.58
CA ALA A 101 -8.88 -3.51 -10.02
C ALA A 101 -10.05 -2.69 -10.60
N ILE A 102 -9.72 -1.78 -11.52
CA ILE A 102 -10.68 -0.92 -12.22
C ILE A 102 -10.62 -1.22 -13.71
N GLN A 103 -11.76 -1.46 -14.33
CA GLN A 103 -11.82 -1.55 -15.78
C GLN A 103 -11.57 -0.20 -16.44
N ARG A 104 -10.75 -0.17 -17.49
CA ARG A 104 -10.40 1.06 -18.21
C ARG A 104 -11.62 1.93 -18.59
N PRO A 105 -12.74 1.38 -19.09
CA PRO A 105 -13.94 2.17 -19.38
C PRO A 105 -14.62 2.79 -18.16
N ALA A 106 -14.27 2.36 -16.96
CA ALA A 106 -14.87 2.83 -15.70
C ALA A 106 -13.94 3.74 -14.88
N ILE A 107 -12.78 4.11 -15.39
CA ILE A 107 -11.79 4.96 -14.70
C ILE A 107 -12.43 6.26 -14.21
N ASP A 108 -13.19 6.94 -15.07
CA ASP A 108 -13.86 8.21 -14.76
C ASP A 108 -14.84 8.14 -13.59
N LYS A 109 -15.44 6.97 -13.34
CA LYS A 109 -16.45 6.75 -12.31
C LYS A 109 -15.90 6.15 -11.02
N GLN A 110 -14.91 5.29 -11.12
CA GLN A 110 -14.47 4.44 -10.00
C GLN A 110 -13.13 4.87 -9.40
N LEU A 111 -12.24 5.55 -10.15
CA LEU A 111 -10.88 5.80 -9.72
C LEU A 111 -10.80 6.55 -8.39
N VAL A 112 -11.50 7.68 -8.30
CA VAL A 112 -11.44 8.55 -7.11
C VAL A 112 -11.99 7.84 -5.88
N GLU A 113 -13.14 7.17 -6.01
CA GLU A 113 -13.78 6.44 -4.93
C GLU A 113 -12.89 5.28 -4.44
N THR A 114 -12.31 4.51 -5.37
CA THR A 114 -11.42 3.40 -5.04
C THR A 114 -10.16 3.88 -4.33
N VAL A 115 -9.50 4.93 -4.84
CA VAL A 115 -8.32 5.53 -4.20
C VAL A 115 -8.66 6.04 -2.81
N GLN A 116 -9.77 6.75 -2.66
CA GLN A 116 -10.22 7.30 -1.38
C GLN A 116 -10.45 6.21 -0.33
N LYS A 117 -11.09 5.11 -0.71
CA LYS A 117 -11.31 3.95 0.15
C LYS A 117 -9.99 3.45 0.75
N TYR A 118 -8.98 3.22 -0.08
CA TYR A 118 -7.70 2.66 0.40
C TYR A 118 -6.86 3.68 1.17
N ILE A 119 -6.95 4.97 0.89
CA ILE A 119 -6.32 6.00 1.72
C ILE A 119 -6.96 6.05 3.10
N MET A 120 -8.29 6.00 3.20
CA MET A 120 -9.00 5.96 4.48
C MET A 120 -8.68 4.69 5.27
N ASP A 121 -8.59 3.53 4.60
CA ASP A 121 -8.18 2.28 5.23
C ASP A 121 -6.74 2.37 5.78
N ILE A 122 -5.80 2.97 5.04
CA ILE A 122 -4.43 3.19 5.50
C ILE A 122 -4.41 4.14 6.71
N GLU A 123 -5.15 5.23 6.67
CA GLU A 123 -5.25 6.20 7.77
C GLU A 123 -5.89 5.58 9.00
N SER A 124 -6.95 4.78 8.85
CA SER A 124 -7.59 4.07 9.96
C SER A 124 -6.68 3.01 10.56
N VAL A 125 -5.98 2.24 9.75
CA VAL A 125 -4.98 1.25 10.19
C VAL A 125 -3.79 1.93 10.86
N SER A 126 -3.38 3.11 10.40
CA SER A 126 -2.31 3.88 11.05
C SER A 126 -2.74 4.41 12.41
N HIS A 127 -4.00 4.81 12.59
CA HIS A 127 -4.54 5.24 13.87
C HIS A 127 -4.76 4.08 14.85
N ASP A 128 -5.13 2.89 14.35
CA ASP A 128 -5.30 1.69 15.16
C ASP A 128 -3.97 0.94 15.44
N ASN A 129 -2.92 1.17 14.63
CA ASN A 129 -1.65 0.43 14.71
C ASN A 129 -0.47 1.24 15.26
N GLU A 130 -0.60 2.54 15.50
CA GLU A 130 0.43 3.24 16.26
C GLU A 130 0.33 2.84 17.72
N LEU A 131 1.33 2.04 18.15
CA LEU A 131 1.64 1.94 19.57
C LEU A 131 1.80 3.38 20.06
N ILE A 132 0.86 3.86 20.88
CA ILE A 132 0.93 5.22 21.42
C ILE A 132 2.23 5.31 22.22
N HIS A 133 3.26 5.95 21.64
CA HIS A 133 4.52 6.20 22.31
C HIS A 133 4.28 7.02 23.57
N ARG A 134 4.19 6.35 24.70
CA ARG A 134 4.05 6.99 25.99
C ARG A 134 5.44 7.26 26.56
N PRO A 135 5.72 8.45 27.10
CA PRO A 135 7.04 8.78 27.65
C PRO A 135 7.35 8.10 29.00
N SER A 136 6.61 7.03 29.38
CA SER A 136 6.91 6.30 30.60
C SER A 136 8.09 5.34 30.43
N LYS A 137 8.91 5.18 31.45
CA LYS A 137 10.05 4.25 31.45
C LYS A 137 9.61 2.80 31.25
N GLU A 138 8.43 2.45 31.75
CA GLU A 138 7.80 1.14 31.60
C GLU A 138 7.46 0.85 30.16
N PHE A 139 6.91 1.83 29.45
CA PHE A 139 6.55 1.67 28.04
C PHE A 139 7.77 1.53 27.13
N GLN A 140 8.82 2.33 27.36
CA GLN A 140 10.10 2.16 26.66
C GLN A 140 10.76 0.79 26.88
N ARG A 141 10.49 0.16 28.04
CA ARG A 141 10.94 -1.21 28.29
C ARG A 141 10.16 -2.20 27.43
N ILE A 142 8.83 -2.05 27.34
CA ILE A 142 7.97 -2.88 26.50
C ILE A 142 8.39 -2.79 25.03
N GLU A 143 8.67 -1.60 24.51
CA GLU A 143 9.13 -1.40 23.14
C GLU A 143 10.43 -2.15 22.84
N ARG A 144 11.41 -2.07 23.72
CA ARG A 144 12.66 -2.82 23.58
C ARG A 144 12.46 -4.34 23.62
N GLU A 145 11.54 -4.83 24.46
CA GLU A 145 11.19 -6.25 24.51
C GLU A 145 10.47 -6.70 23.23
N ILE A 146 9.56 -5.89 22.67
CA ILE A 146 8.90 -6.15 21.38
C ILE A 146 9.94 -6.37 20.28
N THR A 147 10.89 -5.44 20.12
CA THR A 147 11.93 -5.53 19.09
C THR A 147 12.81 -6.78 19.28
N ARG A 148 13.14 -7.13 20.53
CA ARG A 148 13.94 -8.32 20.82
C ARG A 148 13.17 -9.62 20.53
N ILE A 149 11.89 -9.66 20.86
CA ILE A 149 11.02 -10.82 20.66
C ILE A 149 10.73 -11.02 19.17
N ALA A 150 10.48 -9.96 18.45
CA ALA A 150 10.19 -10.01 17.01
C ALA A 150 11.38 -10.57 16.20
N ALA A 151 12.60 -10.39 16.67
CA ALA A 151 13.80 -10.95 16.05
C ALA A 151 14.04 -12.44 16.41
N ALA A 152 13.26 -13.02 17.33
CA ALA A 152 13.41 -14.38 17.77
C ALA A 152 12.34 -15.29 17.14
N ASP A 153 12.74 -16.45 16.63
CA ASP A 153 11.81 -17.50 16.17
C ASP A 153 11.25 -18.26 17.36
N ALA A 154 10.32 -17.63 18.09
CA ALA A 154 9.75 -18.17 19.33
C ALA A 154 8.26 -17.88 19.47
N ASN A 155 7.53 -18.78 20.12
CA ASN A 155 6.14 -18.56 20.50
C ASN A 155 6.06 -17.53 21.63
N VAL A 156 5.21 -16.52 21.48
CA VAL A 156 5.04 -15.43 22.43
C VAL A 156 3.66 -15.51 23.08
N ILE A 157 3.59 -15.37 24.40
CA ILE A 157 2.35 -15.26 25.15
C ILE A 157 2.34 -13.90 25.85
N ILE A 158 1.27 -13.12 25.64
CA ILE A 158 1.10 -11.78 26.20
C ILE A 158 0.04 -11.83 27.31
N PHE A 159 0.46 -11.54 28.54
CA PHE A 159 -0.43 -11.46 29.69
C PHE A 159 -0.74 -10.00 30.07
N GLY A 160 -1.95 -9.76 30.55
CA GLY A 160 -2.37 -8.46 31.07
C GLY A 160 -3.89 -8.37 31.23
N GLU A 161 -4.37 -7.35 31.92
CA GLU A 161 -5.80 -7.11 32.14
C GLU A 161 -6.53 -6.80 30.81
N SER A 162 -7.85 -6.98 30.79
CA SER A 162 -8.67 -6.66 29.63
C SER A 162 -8.59 -5.16 29.33
N GLY A 163 -8.49 -4.77 28.04
CA GLY A 163 -8.37 -3.35 27.64
C GLY A 163 -6.95 -2.75 27.70
N MET A 164 -5.92 -3.48 28.14
CA MET A 164 -4.54 -2.97 28.27
C MET A 164 -3.72 -2.95 26.97
N GLY A 165 -4.35 -3.12 25.82
CA GLY A 165 -3.64 -3.01 24.53
C GLY A 165 -2.81 -4.24 24.13
N LYS A 166 -3.09 -5.41 24.66
CA LYS A 166 -2.39 -6.67 24.31
C LYS A 166 -2.43 -6.98 22.82
N GLU A 167 -3.55 -6.69 22.17
CA GLU A 167 -3.72 -6.90 20.73
C GLU A 167 -2.81 -5.99 19.92
N GLN A 168 -2.62 -4.74 20.32
CA GLN A 168 -1.71 -3.79 19.68
C GLN A 168 -0.25 -4.25 19.81
N ILE A 169 0.13 -4.77 20.98
CA ILE A 169 1.48 -5.35 21.21
C ILE A 169 1.69 -6.58 20.32
N ALA A 170 0.70 -7.48 20.22
CA ALA A 170 0.78 -8.66 19.37
C ALA A 170 0.94 -8.30 17.89
N ARG A 171 0.18 -7.32 17.40
CA ARG A 171 0.30 -6.80 16.04
C ARG A 171 1.66 -6.16 15.79
N GLU A 172 2.20 -5.41 16.75
CA GLU A 172 3.50 -4.78 16.62
C GLU A 172 4.64 -5.81 16.57
N ILE A 173 4.60 -6.87 17.39
CA ILE A 173 5.54 -7.99 17.31
C ILE A 173 5.47 -8.65 15.93
N PHE A 174 4.26 -8.93 15.43
CA PHE A 174 4.08 -9.52 14.09
C PHE A 174 4.57 -8.60 12.96
N ARG A 175 4.42 -7.30 13.11
CA ARG A 175 4.90 -6.33 12.12
C ARG A 175 6.42 -6.26 12.04
N GLN A 176 7.10 -6.46 13.16
CA GLN A 176 8.57 -6.40 13.26
C GLN A 176 9.24 -7.76 12.99
N SER A 177 8.51 -8.89 13.07
CA SER A 177 9.02 -10.24 12.75
C SER A 177 8.98 -10.52 11.24
#